data_52d26470fdd09ecb48dc9dcc30b26ff9
#
_entry.id   52d26470fdd09ecb48dc9dcc30b26ff9
#
_cell.length_a   1.000
_cell.length_b   1.000
_cell.length_c   1.000
_cell.angle_alpha   90.00
_cell.angle_beta   90.00
_cell.angle_gamma   90.00
#
_symmetry.space_group_name_H-M   'P 1'
#
loop_
_entity.id
_entity.type
_entity.pdbx_description
1 polymer ?
#
loop_
_entity_poly.entity_id
_entity_poly.type
_entity_poly.pdbx_seq_one_letter_code
_entity_poly.pdbx_strand_id
1 'polypeptide(L)'
;MKRVVLIILTVSFFLVLIGFFSYYNSSYFIILNGKEYIELGLGEEYKELGAKTILNSQIKIDGNVDTTKIGEYRIKYYHNKNSKQRVVKVVDNIKPEIKLNGLSEINIVLNGQYIEPGAVAIDNYDGDITKSVLITNNVNLKQPGEYKIIYEVTDSSNNKTTVERIVNVSETGPLSLSIKNFSLDGYFENTILKETPDMGQNYIDETIFYGDSITFNFFYYGQLSEKNVWAMSSLTPENAHFWKVPFYKYGESITLIEGLKKYKPKRVIITLGANAVAVTTKDFFIKKYEELIKKAKEASPETIIIVQSIFPVDNRYSSNNNLNNTRINNYNYYLAEMCERQGVYFLDTSKVLKDSSGNLNKNYCYASDGIHLLSKGNIEVINYIRKHGVIE
;
A
#
# COMPACT_ATOMS: atom_id res chain seq x y z
N MET A 1 -33.96 84.45 -41.05
CA MET A 1 -34.86 83.30 -40.81
C MET A 1 -34.55 82.15 -41.72
N LYS A 2 -34.51 82.23 -43.07
CA LYS A 2 -34.26 81.09 -44.01
C LYS A 2 -32.98 80.30 -43.77
N ARG A 3 -31.85 80.95 -43.39
CA ARG A 3 -30.54 80.22 -43.08
C ARG A 3 -30.56 79.44 -41.80
N VAL A 4 -31.27 79.91 -40.75
CA VAL A 4 -31.41 79.21 -39.50
C VAL A 4 -32.28 77.89 -39.63
N VAL A 5 -33.38 78.03 -40.40
CA VAL A 5 -34.25 76.89 -40.69
C VAL A 5 -33.52 75.86 -41.52
N LEU A 6 -32.66 76.26 -42.49
CA LEU A 6 -31.89 75.29 -43.27
C LEU A 6 -30.84 74.54 -42.42
N ILE A 7 -30.21 75.19 -41.47
CA ILE A 7 -29.26 74.58 -40.55
C ILE A 7 -29.93 73.63 -39.64
N ILE A 8 -31.12 73.95 -39.09
CA ILE A 8 -31.90 73.02 -38.24
C ILE A 8 -32.33 71.76 -39.03
N LEU A 9 -32.81 71.95 -40.30
CA LEU A 9 -33.19 70.85 -41.17
C LEU A 9 -31.99 69.97 -41.54
N THR A 10 -30.81 70.50 -41.82
CA THR A 10 -29.61 69.75 -42.10
C THR A 10 -29.12 68.99 -40.86
N VAL A 11 -29.11 69.60 -39.69
CA VAL A 11 -28.76 68.93 -38.44
C VAL A 11 -29.73 67.83 -38.06
N SER A 12 -31.05 68.06 -38.22
CA SER A 12 -32.05 67.01 -37.98
C SER A 12 -31.94 65.90 -38.99
N PHE A 13 -31.67 66.16 -40.27
CA PHE A 13 -31.43 65.11 -41.29
C PHE A 13 -30.16 64.27 -40.97
N PHE A 14 -29.09 64.94 -40.52
CA PHE A 14 -27.86 64.21 -40.08
C PHE A 14 -28.12 63.40 -38.83
N LEU A 15 -28.90 63.87 -37.84
CA LEU A 15 -29.27 63.13 -36.67
C LEU A 15 -30.15 61.93 -37.00
N VAL A 16 -31.08 62.06 -37.95
CA VAL A 16 -31.89 60.99 -38.45
C VAL A 16 -31.03 59.98 -39.23
N LEU A 17 -30.08 60.43 -40.08
CA LEU A 17 -29.16 59.55 -40.76
C LEU A 17 -28.24 58.82 -39.76
N ILE A 18 -27.70 59.47 -38.77
CA ILE A 18 -26.92 58.87 -37.70
C ILE A 18 -27.78 57.88 -36.93
N GLY A 19 -28.99 58.19 -36.59
CA GLY A 19 -29.95 57.30 -35.94
C GLY A 19 -30.29 56.11 -36.81
N PHE A 20 -30.51 56.30 -38.12
CA PHE A 20 -30.80 55.23 -39.07
C PHE A 20 -29.56 54.34 -39.31
N PHE A 21 -28.37 54.95 -39.41
CA PHE A 21 -27.10 54.23 -39.52
C PHE A 21 -26.79 53.45 -38.22
N SER A 22 -27.02 54.06 -37.05
CA SER A 22 -26.93 53.39 -35.76
C SER A 22 -27.92 52.27 -35.60
N TYR A 23 -29.19 52.49 -36.07
CA TYR A 23 -30.22 51.45 -36.03
C TYR A 23 -29.92 50.30 -36.99
N TYR A 24 -29.47 50.63 -38.24
CA TYR A 24 -29.12 49.59 -39.24
C TYR A 24 -27.82 48.87 -38.93
N ASN A 25 -26.87 49.54 -38.31
CA ASN A 25 -25.61 48.97 -37.84
C ASN A 25 -25.61 48.61 -36.34
N SER A 26 -26.74 48.70 -35.66
CA SER A 26 -26.85 48.36 -34.24
C SER A 26 -26.43 46.91 -33.93
N SER A 27 -26.37 46.11 -34.97
CA SER A 27 -25.86 44.77 -34.97
C SER A 27 -24.32 44.66 -34.91
N TYR A 28 -23.57 45.74 -35.21
CA TYR A 28 -22.12 45.75 -34.96
C TYR A 28 -21.80 45.78 -33.46
N PHE A 29 -22.80 45.96 -32.60
CA PHE A 29 -22.64 46.12 -31.16
C PHE A 29 -23.27 44.99 -30.35
N ILE A 30 -22.97 43.72 -30.72
CA ILE A 30 -23.19 42.62 -29.79
C ILE A 30 -22.10 42.70 -28.74
N ILE A 31 -22.45 43.03 -27.52
CA ILE A 31 -21.58 43.11 -26.36
C ILE A 31 -21.78 41.85 -25.53
N LEU A 32 -20.75 41.00 -25.43
CA LEU A 32 -20.78 39.83 -24.57
C LEU A 32 -20.80 40.26 -23.10
N ASN A 33 -21.65 39.62 -22.31
CA ASN A 33 -21.56 39.72 -20.87
C ASN A 33 -20.40 38.84 -20.38
N GLY A 34 -19.35 39.46 -19.78
CA GLY A 34 -18.14 38.77 -19.37
C GLY A 34 -17.12 38.56 -20.49
N LYS A 35 -16.22 37.61 -20.31
CA LYS A 35 -15.10 37.33 -21.22
C LYS A 35 -15.53 36.67 -22.53
N GLU A 36 -14.86 37.01 -23.62
CA GLU A 36 -15.03 36.39 -24.94
C GLU A 36 -14.38 34.99 -25.01
N TYR A 37 -13.26 34.82 -24.30
CA TYR A 37 -12.59 33.55 -24.10
C TYR A 37 -12.68 33.14 -22.63
N ILE A 38 -13.14 31.90 -22.40
CA ILE A 38 -13.27 31.30 -21.08
C ILE A 38 -12.54 29.95 -21.11
N GLU A 39 -11.69 29.68 -20.12
CA GLU A 39 -11.12 28.37 -19.90
C GLU A 39 -11.76 27.77 -18.66
N LEU A 40 -12.18 26.51 -18.73
CA LEU A 40 -12.82 25.75 -17.66
C LEU A 40 -12.09 24.44 -17.45
N GLY A 41 -11.98 24.01 -16.21
CA GLY A 41 -11.58 22.65 -15.90
C GLY A 41 -12.63 21.62 -16.31
N LEU A 42 -12.19 20.42 -16.63
CA LEU A 42 -13.05 19.28 -16.96
C LEU A 42 -14.05 19.03 -15.80
N GLY A 43 -15.35 18.99 -16.13
CA GLY A 43 -16.42 18.79 -15.15
C GLY A 43 -16.85 20.06 -14.40
N GLU A 44 -16.19 21.22 -14.59
CA GLU A 44 -16.65 22.48 -14.01
C GLU A 44 -17.97 22.93 -14.63
N GLU A 45 -18.84 23.57 -13.83
CA GLU A 45 -20.12 24.05 -14.31
C GLU A 45 -19.94 25.28 -15.21
N TYR A 46 -20.42 25.19 -16.47
CA TYR A 46 -20.49 26.34 -17.37
C TYR A 46 -21.84 27.06 -17.19
N LYS A 47 -21.77 28.37 -16.88
CA LYS A 47 -22.94 29.25 -16.85
C LYS A 47 -22.86 30.24 -18.00
N GLU A 48 -23.81 30.17 -18.93
CA GLU A 48 -23.89 31.12 -20.03
C GLU A 48 -24.30 32.52 -19.52
N LEU A 49 -23.43 33.51 -19.79
CA LEU A 49 -23.58 34.88 -19.32
C LEU A 49 -24.41 35.76 -20.27
N GLY A 50 -24.66 35.24 -21.47
CA GLY A 50 -25.40 35.96 -22.50
C GLY A 50 -24.64 37.11 -23.12
N ALA A 51 -25.37 37.91 -23.89
CA ALA A 51 -24.88 39.12 -24.52
C ALA A 51 -26.00 40.18 -24.59
N LYS A 52 -25.67 41.43 -24.84
CA LYS A 52 -26.62 42.52 -25.03
C LYS A 52 -26.28 43.32 -26.26
N THR A 53 -27.27 43.99 -26.82
CA THR A 53 -27.09 45.05 -27.79
C THR A 53 -27.19 46.40 -27.09
N ILE A 54 -26.75 47.48 -27.75
CA ILE A 54 -26.87 48.85 -27.20
C ILE A 54 -28.33 49.21 -26.87
N LEU A 55 -29.25 48.68 -27.65
CA LEU A 55 -30.69 48.96 -27.49
C LEU A 55 -31.45 47.85 -26.71
N ASN A 56 -30.74 46.94 -26.03
CA ASN A 56 -31.32 45.80 -25.33
C ASN A 56 -32.24 44.92 -26.19
N SER A 57 -31.99 44.86 -27.49
CA SER A 57 -32.75 44.00 -28.38
C SER A 57 -32.45 42.54 -28.12
N GLN A 58 -33.40 41.67 -28.45
CA GLN A 58 -33.30 40.23 -28.24
C GLN A 58 -32.14 39.63 -29.09
N ILE A 59 -31.29 38.83 -28.44
CA ILE A 59 -30.22 38.10 -29.05
C ILE A 59 -30.57 36.63 -29.07
N LYS A 60 -30.38 35.99 -30.23
CA LYS A 60 -30.45 34.53 -30.34
C LYS A 60 -29.11 33.94 -29.97
N ILE A 61 -29.09 32.96 -29.09
CA ILE A 61 -27.89 32.23 -28.67
C ILE A 61 -27.97 30.84 -29.28
N ASP A 62 -26.85 30.37 -29.84
CA ASP A 62 -26.71 29.05 -30.46
C ASP A 62 -25.39 28.45 -30.05
N GLY A 63 -25.41 27.15 -29.75
CA GLY A 63 -24.27 26.40 -29.25
C GLY A 63 -24.48 25.94 -27.81
N ASN A 64 -23.70 24.95 -27.45
CA ASN A 64 -23.71 24.34 -26.12
C ASN A 64 -22.27 23.98 -25.71
N VAL A 65 -21.99 23.94 -24.42
CA VAL A 65 -20.70 23.52 -23.85
C VAL A 65 -20.91 22.20 -23.12
N ASP A 66 -20.23 21.17 -23.58
CA ASP A 66 -20.14 19.87 -22.88
C ASP A 66 -18.89 19.88 -22.00
N THR A 67 -19.06 20.21 -20.71
CA THR A 67 -17.94 20.30 -19.77
C THR A 67 -17.40 18.94 -19.34
N THR A 68 -18.03 17.84 -19.76
CA THR A 68 -17.55 16.47 -19.48
C THR A 68 -16.51 16.00 -20.52
N LYS A 69 -16.24 16.81 -21.55
CA LYS A 69 -15.27 16.48 -22.61
C LYS A 69 -14.33 17.64 -22.87
N ILE A 70 -13.05 17.34 -22.96
CA ILE A 70 -12.02 18.29 -23.36
C ILE A 70 -12.32 18.75 -24.79
N GLY A 71 -12.22 20.07 -25.03
CA GLY A 71 -12.43 20.61 -26.35
C GLY A 71 -12.67 22.11 -26.36
N GLU A 72 -12.81 22.65 -27.56
CA GLU A 72 -13.16 24.05 -27.78
C GLU A 72 -14.61 24.13 -28.26
N TYR A 73 -15.43 24.79 -27.48
CA TYR A 73 -16.85 24.98 -27.72
C TYR A 73 -17.10 26.44 -28.10
N ARG A 74 -17.98 26.67 -29.04
CA ARG A 74 -18.27 28.00 -29.55
C ARG A 74 -19.75 28.32 -29.39
N ILE A 75 -20.03 29.34 -28.58
CA ILE A 75 -21.37 29.90 -28.40
C ILE A 75 -21.49 31.11 -29.31
N LYS A 76 -22.46 31.09 -30.22
CA LYS A 76 -22.72 32.15 -31.19
C LYS A 76 -23.91 32.98 -30.78
N TYR A 77 -23.75 34.28 -30.86
CA TYR A 77 -24.77 35.29 -30.53
C TYR A 77 -25.17 35.97 -31.83
N TYR A 78 -26.42 35.92 -32.18
CA TYR A 78 -26.95 36.49 -33.42
C TYR A 78 -27.92 37.65 -33.10
N HIS A 79 -27.76 38.75 -33.81
CA HIS A 79 -28.71 39.80 -33.89
C HIS A 79 -28.77 40.34 -35.31
N ASN A 80 -29.94 40.22 -35.96
CA ASN A 80 -30.16 40.49 -37.41
C ASN A 80 -29.16 39.70 -38.29
N LYS A 81 -28.33 40.41 -39.06
CA LYS A 81 -27.36 39.81 -40.02
C LYS A 81 -25.98 39.60 -39.38
N ASN A 82 -25.78 39.98 -38.13
CA ASN A 82 -24.48 39.96 -37.48
C ASN A 82 -24.41 38.89 -36.39
N SER A 83 -23.18 38.43 -36.15
CA SER A 83 -22.92 37.48 -35.09
C SER A 83 -21.62 37.81 -34.37
N LYS A 84 -21.57 37.42 -33.10
CA LYS A 84 -20.37 37.39 -32.27
C LYS A 84 -20.28 36.03 -31.63
N GLN A 85 -19.08 35.58 -31.25
CA GLN A 85 -18.91 34.30 -30.60
C GLN A 85 -18.14 34.44 -29.27
N ARG A 86 -18.46 33.53 -28.36
CA ARG A 86 -17.65 33.22 -27.17
C ARG A 86 -17.00 31.88 -27.41
N VAL A 87 -15.73 31.76 -27.07
CA VAL A 87 -15.00 30.52 -27.09
C VAL A 87 -14.86 30.03 -25.65
N VAL A 88 -15.32 28.81 -25.40
CA VAL A 88 -15.17 28.13 -24.11
C VAL A 88 -14.27 26.93 -24.35
N LYS A 89 -13.10 26.93 -23.73
CA LYS A 89 -12.15 25.82 -23.82
C LYS A 89 -12.23 25.00 -22.54
N VAL A 90 -12.65 23.74 -22.66
CA VAL A 90 -12.63 22.77 -21.57
C VAL A 90 -11.28 22.07 -21.61
N VAL A 91 -10.55 22.10 -20.52
CA VAL A 91 -9.22 21.50 -20.38
C VAL A 91 -9.18 20.58 -19.17
N ASP A 92 -8.38 19.54 -19.23
CA ASP A 92 -7.99 18.83 -18.05
C ASP A 92 -6.79 19.52 -17.42
N ASN A 93 -6.95 19.98 -16.19
CA ASN A 93 -5.96 20.69 -15.40
C ASN A 93 -5.68 19.97 -14.06
N ILE A 94 -6.17 18.76 -13.93
CA ILE A 94 -5.95 17.91 -12.75
C ILE A 94 -4.76 17.00 -13.03
N LYS A 95 -3.83 16.96 -12.10
CA LYS A 95 -2.65 16.12 -12.20
C LYS A 95 -2.99 14.68 -11.86
N PRO A 96 -2.37 13.69 -12.50
CA PRO A 96 -2.50 12.29 -12.10
C PRO A 96 -1.98 12.06 -10.67
N GLU A 97 -2.56 11.07 -9.99
CA GLU A 97 -2.12 10.62 -8.68
C GLU A 97 -1.22 9.38 -8.83
N ILE A 98 -0.04 9.40 -8.18
CA ILE A 98 0.85 8.25 -8.07
C ILE A 98 0.75 7.66 -6.67
N LYS A 99 0.46 6.37 -6.58
CA LYS A 99 0.49 5.59 -5.34
C LYS A 99 1.60 4.55 -5.40
N LEU A 100 2.57 4.64 -4.49
CA LEU A 100 3.65 3.66 -4.38
C LEU A 100 3.11 2.30 -3.93
N ASN A 101 3.61 1.22 -4.54
CA ASN A 101 3.43 -0.12 -4.01
C ASN A 101 4.43 -0.33 -2.86
N GLY A 102 3.95 -0.72 -1.68
CA GLY A 102 4.79 -0.85 -0.48
C GLY A 102 5.13 0.50 0.19
N LEU A 103 6.17 0.49 1.04
CA LEU A 103 6.56 1.65 1.84
C LEU A 103 7.23 2.74 1.01
N SER A 104 7.06 3.98 1.42
CA SER A 104 7.76 5.15 0.84
C SER A 104 9.21 5.28 1.33
N GLU A 105 9.56 4.60 2.42
CA GLU A 105 10.92 4.53 2.98
C GLU A 105 11.27 3.09 3.28
N ILE A 106 12.43 2.62 2.79
CA ILE A 106 12.91 1.24 2.91
C ILE A 106 14.34 1.25 3.44
N ASN A 107 14.61 0.37 4.40
CA ASN A 107 15.94 0.21 4.98
C ASN A 107 16.55 -1.11 4.48
N ILE A 108 17.73 -1.03 3.88
CA ILE A 108 18.47 -2.17 3.33
C ILE A 108 19.83 -2.25 4.01
N VAL A 109 20.24 -3.46 4.38
CA VAL A 109 21.61 -3.70 4.83
C VAL A 109 22.55 -3.71 3.63
N LEU A 110 23.75 -3.18 3.81
CA LEU A 110 24.80 -3.17 2.78
C LEU A 110 24.97 -4.57 2.16
N ASN A 111 24.98 -4.64 0.83
CA ASN A 111 24.96 -5.87 0.03
C ASN A 111 23.71 -6.74 0.19
N GLY A 112 22.63 -6.21 0.79
CA GLY A 112 21.32 -6.86 0.84
C GLY A 112 20.66 -6.95 -0.53
N GLN A 113 19.44 -7.53 -0.58
CA GLN A 113 18.64 -7.59 -1.80
C GLN A 113 17.57 -6.51 -1.78
N TYR A 114 17.29 -5.94 -2.93
CA TYR A 114 16.21 -4.99 -3.14
C TYR A 114 15.52 -5.27 -4.47
N ILE A 115 14.21 -5.44 -4.40
CA ILE A 115 13.34 -5.56 -5.57
C ILE A 115 12.38 -4.38 -5.54
N GLU A 116 12.42 -3.56 -6.57
CA GLU A 116 11.56 -2.39 -6.69
C GLU A 116 10.09 -2.83 -6.89
N PRO A 117 9.15 -2.50 -5.95
CA PRO A 117 7.77 -2.93 -6.05
C PRO A 117 6.92 -2.07 -7.02
N GLY A 118 7.46 -0.96 -7.51
CA GLY A 118 6.78 -0.08 -8.47
C GLY A 118 5.74 0.83 -7.84
N ALA A 119 4.85 1.34 -8.69
CA ALA A 119 3.77 2.25 -8.33
C ALA A 119 2.57 2.08 -9.27
N VAL A 120 1.41 2.58 -8.87
CA VAL A 120 0.20 2.70 -9.69
C VAL A 120 -0.06 4.19 -9.93
N ALA A 121 -0.51 4.55 -11.14
CA ALA A 121 -0.88 5.93 -11.47
C ALA A 121 -2.28 5.98 -12.08
N ILE A 122 -3.13 6.86 -11.52
CA ILE A 122 -4.51 7.06 -11.95
C ILE A 122 -4.72 8.55 -12.24
N ASP A 123 -5.37 8.82 -13.34
CA ASP A 123 -5.79 10.15 -13.74
C ASP A 123 -7.32 10.25 -13.87
N ASN A 124 -7.87 11.45 -13.66
CA ASN A 124 -9.31 11.67 -13.73
C ASN A 124 -9.89 11.58 -15.14
N TYR A 125 -9.09 11.89 -16.16
CA TYR A 125 -9.49 11.87 -17.57
C TYR A 125 -8.95 10.65 -18.31
N ASP A 126 -7.65 10.36 -18.15
CA ASP A 126 -6.98 9.25 -18.86
C ASP A 126 -7.17 7.89 -18.19
N GLY A 127 -7.68 7.86 -16.93
CA GLY A 127 -7.89 6.63 -16.17
C GLY A 127 -6.57 6.02 -15.67
N ASP A 128 -6.40 4.73 -15.84
CA ASP A 128 -5.18 4.01 -15.43
C ASP A 128 -4.03 4.25 -16.43
N ILE A 129 -3.09 5.09 -16.02
CA ILE A 129 -1.84 5.40 -16.75
C ILE A 129 -0.60 4.82 -16.11
N THR A 130 -0.74 3.77 -15.30
CA THR A 130 0.36 3.07 -14.61
C THR A 130 1.52 2.69 -15.53
N LYS A 131 1.22 2.29 -16.77
CA LYS A 131 2.24 1.91 -17.76
C LYS A 131 3.10 3.08 -18.23
N SER A 132 2.65 4.30 -18.02
CA SER A 132 3.36 5.54 -18.38
C SER A 132 4.26 6.05 -17.24
N VAL A 133 4.28 5.38 -16.09
CA VAL A 133 5.15 5.77 -14.96
C VAL A 133 6.61 5.49 -15.34
N LEU A 134 7.39 6.55 -15.35
CA LEU A 134 8.85 6.49 -15.50
C LEU A 134 9.49 6.35 -14.13
N ILE A 135 10.35 5.32 -13.97
CA ILE A 135 11.05 5.05 -12.71
C ILE A 135 12.54 5.29 -12.93
N THR A 136 13.09 6.26 -12.19
CA THR A 136 14.53 6.50 -12.14
C THR A 136 15.07 5.93 -10.84
N ASN A 137 15.88 4.87 -10.92
CA ASN A 137 16.44 4.15 -9.78
C ASN A 137 17.97 4.25 -9.77
N ASN A 138 18.53 4.91 -8.76
CA ASN A 138 19.96 5.10 -8.56
C ASN A 138 20.49 4.36 -7.32
N VAL A 139 19.74 3.41 -6.78
CA VAL A 139 20.12 2.68 -5.56
C VAL A 139 21.39 1.88 -5.79
N ASN A 140 22.40 2.14 -4.95
CA ASN A 140 23.65 1.38 -4.92
C ASN A 140 23.74 0.59 -3.61
N LEU A 141 23.42 -0.68 -3.68
CA LEU A 141 23.44 -1.59 -2.53
C LEU A 141 24.85 -1.91 -2.00
N LYS A 142 25.91 -1.50 -2.71
CA LYS A 142 27.32 -1.71 -2.33
C LYS A 142 27.93 -0.52 -1.58
N GLN A 143 27.18 0.54 -1.39
CA GLN A 143 27.64 1.75 -0.73
C GLN A 143 26.58 2.25 0.25
N PRO A 144 26.93 2.50 1.52
CA PRO A 144 25.99 3.10 2.48
C PRO A 144 25.58 4.50 2.03
N GLY A 145 24.33 4.84 2.24
CA GLY A 145 23.78 6.15 1.89
C GLY A 145 22.25 6.15 1.76
N GLU A 146 21.70 7.34 1.66
CA GLU A 146 20.31 7.56 1.30
C GLU A 146 20.19 7.68 -0.21
N TYR A 147 19.35 6.87 -0.83
CA TYR A 147 19.07 6.87 -2.25
C TYR A 147 17.61 7.20 -2.49
N LYS A 148 17.34 7.87 -3.61
CA LYS A 148 15.98 8.22 -4.01
C LYS A 148 15.61 7.50 -5.30
N ILE A 149 14.44 6.88 -5.31
CA ILE A 149 13.82 6.38 -6.52
C ILE A 149 12.71 7.35 -6.87
N ILE A 150 12.76 7.90 -8.08
CA ILE A 150 11.83 8.92 -8.55
C ILE A 150 10.83 8.24 -9.49
N TYR A 151 9.55 8.44 -9.21
CA TYR A 151 8.43 8.03 -10.04
C TYR A 151 7.81 9.27 -10.65
N GLU A 152 7.71 9.29 -11.96
CA GLU A 152 7.17 10.41 -12.69
C GLU A 152 6.13 9.92 -13.68
N VAL A 153 5.00 10.63 -13.76
CA VAL A 153 3.97 10.37 -14.77
C VAL A 153 3.44 11.70 -15.31
N THR A 154 3.12 11.70 -16.59
CA THR A 154 2.48 12.83 -17.27
C THR A 154 1.26 12.29 -18.01
N ASP A 155 0.11 12.97 -17.82
CA ASP A 155 -1.13 12.65 -18.52
C ASP A 155 -1.13 13.14 -19.97
N SER A 156 -2.18 12.88 -20.72
CA SER A 156 -2.35 13.34 -22.11
C SER A 156 -2.52 14.86 -22.23
N SER A 157 -2.87 15.55 -21.16
CA SER A 157 -3.04 17.01 -21.07
C SER A 157 -1.77 17.73 -20.64
N ASN A 158 -0.65 17.00 -20.42
CA ASN A 158 0.65 17.45 -19.94
C ASN A 158 0.66 17.90 -18.46
N ASN A 159 -0.29 17.44 -17.64
CA ASN A 159 -0.15 17.60 -16.20
C ASN A 159 0.77 16.49 -15.66
N LYS A 160 1.73 16.92 -14.82
CA LYS A 160 2.81 16.05 -14.35
C LYS A 160 2.78 15.89 -12.85
N THR A 161 2.99 14.66 -12.38
CA THR A 161 3.18 14.30 -10.97
C THR A 161 4.49 13.54 -10.78
N THR A 162 5.15 13.81 -9.66
CA THR A 162 6.38 13.13 -9.25
C THR A 162 6.26 12.73 -7.79
N VAL A 163 6.64 11.48 -7.46
CA VAL A 163 6.70 10.94 -6.10
C VAL A 163 8.05 10.27 -5.91
N GLU A 164 8.59 10.30 -4.69
CA GLU A 164 9.88 9.70 -4.34
C GLU A 164 9.69 8.54 -3.37
N ARG A 165 10.53 7.52 -3.51
CA ARG A 165 10.80 6.50 -2.49
C ARG A 165 12.21 6.68 -1.98
N ILE A 166 12.39 6.65 -0.66
CA ILE A 166 13.71 6.70 -0.01
C ILE A 166 14.18 5.27 0.23
N VAL A 167 15.42 4.98 -0.13
CA VAL A 167 16.09 3.72 0.18
C VAL A 167 17.36 4.00 0.96
N ASN A 168 17.35 3.65 2.25
CA ASN A 168 18.47 3.81 3.16
C ASN A 168 19.33 2.55 3.13
N VAL A 169 20.53 2.62 2.56
CA VAL A 169 21.52 1.54 2.63
C VAL A 169 22.47 1.83 3.79
N SER A 170 22.53 0.93 4.77
CA SER A 170 23.39 1.11 5.95
C SER A 170 24.27 -0.11 6.21
N GLU A 171 25.47 0.11 6.74
CA GLU A 171 26.35 -0.96 7.22
C GLU A 171 25.75 -1.69 8.42
N THR A 172 24.90 -0.99 9.17
CA THR A 172 24.27 -1.50 10.37
C THR A 172 22.77 -1.75 10.09
N GLY A 173 22.40 -3.02 10.08
CA GLY A 173 21.00 -3.43 9.99
C GLY A 173 20.34 -3.59 11.36
N PRO A 174 19.15 -4.20 11.42
CA PRO A 174 18.41 -4.45 12.67
C PRO A 174 19.26 -5.15 13.75
N LEU A 175 20.26 -5.93 13.33
CA LEU A 175 21.13 -6.69 14.22
C LEU A 175 22.01 -5.82 15.13
N SER A 176 22.24 -4.55 14.79
CA SER A 176 22.98 -3.59 15.61
C SER A 176 22.09 -2.82 16.61
N LEU A 177 20.77 -2.94 16.46
CA LEU A 177 19.85 -2.21 17.34
C LEU A 177 19.75 -2.88 18.72
N SER A 178 19.51 -2.07 19.75
CA SER A 178 19.18 -2.60 21.06
C SER A 178 17.87 -3.40 21.02
N ILE A 179 17.67 -4.31 21.97
CA ILE A 179 16.45 -5.13 22.04
C ILE A 179 15.17 -4.29 22.05
N LYS A 180 15.21 -3.11 22.67
CA LYS A 180 14.11 -2.16 22.73
C LYS A 180 13.76 -1.59 21.34
N ASN A 181 14.77 -1.31 20.52
CA ASN A 181 14.62 -0.64 19.24
C ASN A 181 14.63 -1.61 18.05
N PHE A 182 14.80 -2.92 18.31
CA PHE A 182 14.80 -3.91 17.24
C PHE A 182 13.45 -3.96 16.56
N SER A 183 13.46 -3.76 15.25
CA SER A 183 12.33 -3.92 14.36
C SER A 183 12.81 -4.48 13.03
N LEU A 184 11.96 -5.24 12.36
CA LEU A 184 12.12 -5.69 10.99
C LEU A 184 11.32 -4.81 10.00
N ASP A 185 10.71 -3.72 10.48
CA ASP A 185 9.96 -2.79 9.63
C ASP A 185 10.89 -2.15 8.59
N GLY A 186 10.46 -2.16 7.34
CA GLY A 186 11.25 -1.71 6.21
C GLY A 186 12.27 -2.73 5.69
N TYR A 187 12.33 -3.93 6.27
CA TYR A 187 13.15 -5.04 5.78
C TYR A 187 12.24 -6.17 5.30
N PHE A 188 12.66 -6.89 4.25
CA PHE A 188 11.97 -8.08 3.72
C PHE A 188 10.48 -7.80 3.38
N GLU A 189 10.22 -6.69 2.72
CA GLU A 189 8.90 -6.10 2.47
C GLU A 189 7.88 -7.03 1.80
N ASN A 190 8.34 -7.93 0.94
CA ASN A 190 7.49 -8.88 0.23
C ASN A 190 7.32 -10.21 0.98
N THR A 191 7.99 -10.37 2.10
CA THR A 191 8.08 -11.61 2.87
C THR A 191 7.38 -11.48 4.21
N ILE A 192 7.58 -10.36 4.91
CA ILE A 192 6.94 -10.11 6.20
C ILE A 192 5.49 -9.72 5.97
N LEU A 193 4.58 -10.50 6.57
CA LEU A 193 3.14 -10.25 6.50
C LEU A 193 2.79 -8.91 7.14
N LYS A 194 2.09 -8.08 6.38
CA LYS A 194 1.64 -6.75 6.80
C LYS A 194 0.25 -6.80 7.41
N GLU A 195 -0.13 -5.72 8.09
CA GLU A 195 -1.47 -5.60 8.66
C GLU A 195 -2.54 -5.65 7.56
N THR A 196 -3.56 -6.46 7.81
CA THR A 196 -4.72 -6.65 6.96
C THR A 196 -5.98 -6.37 7.77
N PRO A 197 -7.15 -6.19 7.13
CA PRO A 197 -8.42 -6.35 7.83
C PRO A 197 -8.47 -7.69 8.57
N ASP A 198 -9.22 -7.76 9.67
CA ASP A 198 -9.37 -8.99 10.43
C ASP A 198 -9.95 -10.11 9.54
N MET A 199 -9.14 -11.14 9.29
CA MET A 199 -9.49 -12.28 8.42
C MET A 199 -10.53 -13.23 9.07
N GLY A 200 -10.89 -12.98 10.31
CA GLY A 200 -11.90 -13.75 11.05
C GLY A 200 -11.45 -15.13 11.51
N GLN A 201 -12.39 -15.85 12.14
CA GLN A 201 -12.15 -17.17 12.69
C GLN A 201 -11.90 -18.22 11.59
N ASN A 202 -12.53 -18.09 10.44
CA ASN A 202 -12.35 -19.02 9.32
C ASN A 202 -10.88 -19.12 8.88
N TYR A 203 -10.15 -17.99 8.91
CA TYR A 203 -8.71 -17.99 8.59
C TYR A 203 -7.93 -18.91 9.55
N ILE A 204 -8.22 -18.84 10.85
CA ILE A 204 -7.63 -19.68 11.88
C ILE A 204 -8.03 -21.16 11.68
N ASP A 205 -9.31 -21.42 11.41
CA ASP A 205 -9.86 -22.78 11.24
C ASP A 205 -9.32 -23.52 10.01
N GLU A 206 -8.90 -22.79 8.98
CA GLU A 206 -8.26 -23.31 7.76
C GLU A 206 -6.72 -23.40 7.86
N THR A 207 -6.14 -23.02 8.99
CA THR A 207 -4.70 -23.00 9.22
C THR A 207 -4.26 -24.14 10.13
N ILE A 208 -3.19 -24.83 9.77
CA ILE A 208 -2.49 -25.77 10.64
C ILE A 208 -1.38 -25.02 11.38
N PHE A 209 -1.30 -25.24 12.67
CA PHE A 209 -0.26 -24.71 13.55
C PHE A 209 0.71 -25.84 13.91
N TYR A 210 1.90 -25.78 13.33
CA TYR A 210 2.95 -26.77 13.56
C TYR A 210 4.06 -26.19 14.43
N GLY A 211 4.42 -26.89 15.51
CA GLY A 211 5.48 -26.39 16.38
C GLY A 211 5.73 -27.18 17.65
N ASP A 212 6.40 -26.50 18.58
CA ASP A 212 6.83 -27.09 19.87
C ASP A 212 5.79 -26.87 20.99
N SER A 213 6.26 -26.88 22.25
CA SER A 213 5.42 -26.64 23.44
C SER A 213 4.70 -25.30 23.44
N ILE A 214 5.25 -24.29 22.77
CA ILE A 214 4.62 -22.98 22.63
C ILE A 214 3.37 -23.11 21.75
N THR A 215 3.46 -23.84 20.66
CA THR A 215 2.32 -24.11 19.76
C THR A 215 1.27 -24.98 20.44
N PHE A 216 1.71 -26.00 21.19
CA PHE A 216 0.81 -26.85 21.98
C PHE A 216 0.02 -26.03 23.02
N ASN A 217 0.60 -24.98 23.56
CA ASN A 217 -0.01 -24.12 24.57
C ASN A 217 -1.28 -23.40 24.06
N PHE A 218 -1.36 -23.07 22.78
CA PHE A 218 -2.58 -22.50 22.19
C PHE A 218 -3.77 -23.45 22.24
N PHE A 219 -3.52 -24.75 22.02
CA PHE A 219 -4.53 -25.79 22.22
C PHE A 219 -4.88 -25.97 23.70
N TYR A 220 -3.87 -26.06 24.56
CA TYR A 220 -4.07 -26.26 26.00
C TYR A 220 -4.96 -25.18 26.63
N TYR A 221 -4.86 -23.93 26.20
CA TYR A 221 -5.71 -22.83 26.65
C TYR A 221 -6.97 -22.63 25.82
N GLY A 222 -7.26 -23.46 24.86
CA GLY A 222 -8.49 -23.43 24.06
C GLY A 222 -8.56 -22.29 23.03
N GLN A 223 -7.44 -21.64 22.66
CA GLN A 223 -7.42 -20.66 21.57
C GLN A 223 -7.44 -21.35 20.18
N LEU A 224 -6.89 -22.54 20.09
CA LEU A 224 -6.91 -23.34 18.87
C LEU A 224 -7.64 -24.66 19.10
N SER A 225 -8.32 -25.10 18.08
CA SER A 225 -8.94 -26.45 18.08
C SER A 225 -7.87 -27.51 17.91
N GLU A 226 -8.06 -28.65 18.55
CA GLU A 226 -7.27 -29.88 18.42
C GLU A 226 -6.97 -30.27 16.95
N LYS A 227 -7.95 -30.06 16.07
CA LYS A 227 -7.81 -30.36 14.63
C LYS A 227 -6.79 -29.49 13.90
N ASN A 228 -6.44 -28.33 14.47
CA ASN A 228 -5.55 -27.36 13.84
C ASN A 228 -4.10 -27.44 14.37
N VAL A 229 -3.85 -28.24 15.43
CA VAL A 229 -2.55 -28.24 16.11
C VAL A 229 -1.80 -29.55 15.85
N TRP A 230 -0.61 -29.41 15.26
CA TRP A 230 0.38 -30.48 15.11
C TRP A 230 1.63 -30.09 15.89
N ALA A 231 1.66 -30.39 17.16
CA ALA A 231 2.70 -29.89 18.06
C ALA A 231 3.17 -30.93 19.07
N MET A 232 4.44 -30.83 19.45
CA MET A 232 5.06 -31.68 20.47
C MET A 232 6.19 -30.93 21.18
N SER A 233 6.31 -31.10 22.48
CA SER A 233 7.41 -30.53 23.27
C SER A 233 8.78 -30.91 22.69
N SER A 234 9.76 -30.02 22.82
CA SER A 234 11.16 -30.21 22.38
C SER A 234 11.35 -30.36 20.85
N LEU A 235 10.33 -29.99 20.06
CA LEU A 235 10.49 -29.95 18.61
C LEU A 235 11.44 -28.81 18.22
N THR A 236 12.32 -29.10 17.25
CA THR A 236 13.32 -28.17 16.68
C THR A 236 13.30 -28.29 15.16
N PRO A 237 13.86 -27.34 14.42
CA PRO A 237 13.98 -27.48 12.95
C PRO A 237 14.77 -28.72 12.53
N GLU A 238 15.70 -29.20 13.34
CA GLU A 238 16.50 -30.39 13.08
C GLU A 238 15.66 -31.67 13.19
N ASN A 239 14.97 -31.85 14.32
CA ASN A 239 14.22 -33.09 14.57
C ASN A 239 12.82 -33.13 13.91
N ALA A 240 12.30 -31.97 13.47
CA ALA A 240 11.04 -31.83 12.74
C ALA A 240 10.98 -32.68 11.44
N HIS A 241 12.14 -33.05 10.89
CA HIS A 241 12.21 -33.89 9.70
C HIS A 241 11.77 -35.36 9.92
N PHE A 242 11.86 -35.85 11.15
CA PHE A 242 11.63 -37.28 11.45
C PHE A 242 10.82 -37.51 12.71
N TRP A 243 10.66 -36.52 13.61
CA TRP A 243 9.81 -36.68 14.78
C TRP A 243 8.34 -36.55 14.39
N LYS A 244 7.54 -37.51 14.85
CA LYS A 244 6.10 -37.52 14.65
C LYS A 244 5.42 -36.76 15.77
N VAL A 245 4.57 -35.81 15.42
CA VAL A 245 3.75 -35.08 16.36
C VAL A 245 2.35 -35.70 16.43
N PRO A 246 1.68 -35.65 17.57
CA PRO A 246 0.30 -36.10 17.69
C PRO A 246 -0.61 -35.27 16.73
N PHE A 247 -1.47 -36.00 16.03
CA PHE A 247 -2.55 -35.38 15.28
C PHE A 247 -3.87 -35.88 15.91
N TYR A 248 -4.33 -35.15 16.89
CA TYR A 248 -5.41 -35.52 17.76
C TYR A 248 -6.72 -35.85 17.05
N LYS A 249 -7.02 -35.08 15.96
CA LYS A 249 -8.23 -35.28 15.17
C LYS A 249 -8.42 -36.74 14.67
N TYR A 250 -7.33 -37.44 14.39
CA TYR A 250 -7.39 -38.80 13.79
C TYR A 250 -6.72 -39.87 14.65
N GLY A 251 -6.26 -39.53 15.86
CA GLY A 251 -5.60 -40.48 16.75
C GLY A 251 -4.28 -41.05 16.23
N GLU A 252 -3.63 -40.34 15.30
CA GLU A 252 -2.37 -40.75 14.68
C GLU A 252 -1.21 -39.78 15.04
N SER A 253 0.00 -40.22 14.76
CA SER A 253 1.18 -39.38 14.88
C SER A 253 1.87 -39.29 13.52
N ILE A 254 2.17 -38.08 13.07
CA ILE A 254 2.71 -37.77 11.73
C ILE A 254 3.87 -36.76 11.81
N THR A 255 4.79 -36.84 10.88
CA THR A 255 5.74 -35.73 10.64
C THR A 255 5.02 -34.61 9.90
N LEU A 256 5.61 -33.41 9.91
CA LEU A 256 5.09 -32.27 9.10
C LEU A 256 4.91 -32.70 7.63
N ILE A 257 5.91 -33.33 7.07
CA ILE A 257 5.94 -33.71 5.64
C ILE A 257 4.86 -34.75 5.31
N GLU A 258 4.69 -35.80 6.14
CA GLU A 258 3.61 -36.76 6.00
C GLU A 258 2.24 -36.09 6.07
N GLY A 259 2.06 -35.15 7.02
CA GLY A 259 0.84 -34.40 7.20
C GLY A 259 0.49 -33.52 6.02
N LEU A 260 1.45 -32.71 5.54
CA LEU A 260 1.26 -31.84 4.37
C LEU A 260 0.90 -32.67 3.13
N LYS A 261 1.61 -33.75 2.86
CA LYS A 261 1.34 -34.64 1.71
C LYS A 261 -0.06 -35.28 1.79
N LYS A 262 -0.49 -35.68 2.99
CA LYS A 262 -1.76 -36.39 3.19
C LYS A 262 -2.98 -35.46 3.20
N TYR A 263 -2.87 -34.31 3.90
CA TYR A 263 -4.03 -33.47 4.21
C TYR A 263 -4.09 -32.18 3.40
N LYS A 264 -2.97 -31.76 2.79
CA LYS A 264 -2.86 -30.57 1.92
C LYS A 264 -3.61 -29.35 2.48
N PRO A 265 -3.28 -28.91 3.70
CA PRO A 265 -3.97 -27.78 4.31
C PRO A 265 -3.79 -26.53 3.47
N LYS A 266 -4.76 -25.62 3.53
CA LYS A 266 -4.68 -24.33 2.83
C LYS A 266 -3.44 -23.55 3.29
N ARG A 267 -3.19 -23.52 4.61
CA ARG A 267 -2.06 -22.82 5.23
C ARG A 267 -1.44 -23.63 6.36
N VAL A 268 -0.13 -23.45 6.54
CA VAL A 268 0.59 -23.94 7.73
C VAL A 268 1.42 -22.80 8.32
N ILE A 269 1.26 -22.55 9.63
CA ILE A 269 2.13 -21.67 10.41
C ILE A 269 3.11 -22.57 11.17
N ILE A 270 4.42 -22.34 10.96
CA ILE A 270 5.51 -23.09 11.57
C ILE A 270 6.16 -22.23 12.65
N THR A 271 6.05 -22.67 13.92
CA THR A 271 6.60 -22.00 15.09
C THR A 271 7.65 -22.88 15.74
N LEU A 272 8.90 -22.74 15.31
CA LEU A 272 10.04 -23.52 15.83
C LEU A 272 11.20 -22.58 16.13
N GLY A 273 11.92 -22.85 17.22
CA GLY A 273 13.14 -22.09 17.51
C GLY A 273 13.42 -21.94 18.99
N ALA A 274 12.43 -21.86 19.84
CA ALA A 274 12.61 -21.67 21.28
C ALA A 274 13.58 -22.71 21.87
N ASN A 275 13.46 -23.97 21.45
CA ASN A 275 14.33 -25.08 21.92
C ASN A 275 15.71 -25.12 21.23
N ALA A 276 15.90 -24.42 20.14
CA ALA A 276 17.11 -24.51 19.31
C ALA A 276 18.05 -23.31 19.50
N VAL A 277 17.51 -22.11 19.70
CA VAL A 277 18.28 -20.86 19.79
C VAL A 277 19.41 -20.93 20.82
N ALA A 278 19.16 -21.56 21.98
CA ALA A 278 20.16 -21.66 23.04
C ALA A 278 21.30 -22.62 22.77
N VAL A 279 21.11 -23.63 21.89
CA VAL A 279 22.01 -24.79 21.77
C VAL A 279 22.60 -24.98 20.35
N THR A 280 22.13 -24.20 19.36
CA THR A 280 22.62 -24.32 17.98
C THR A 280 23.33 -23.05 17.51
N THR A 281 24.20 -23.20 16.50
CA THR A 281 24.73 -22.04 15.77
C THR A 281 23.65 -21.53 14.78
N LYS A 282 23.74 -20.24 14.45
CA LYS A 282 22.86 -19.60 13.46
C LYS A 282 22.84 -20.40 12.13
N ASP A 283 24.01 -20.71 11.60
CA ASP A 283 24.14 -21.35 10.29
C ASP A 283 23.51 -22.75 10.27
N PHE A 284 23.72 -23.52 11.32
CA PHE A 284 23.11 -24.84 11.46
C PHE A 284 21.58 -24.73 11.58
N PHE A 285 21.10 -23.80 12.41
CA PHE A 285 19.68 -23.56 12.60
C PHE A 285 18.98 -23.17 11.29
N ILE A 286 19.52 -22.18 10.57
CA ILE A 286 18.93 -21.72 9.30
C ILE A 286 18.99 -22.82 8.24
N LYS A 287 20.10 -23.54 8.13
CA LYS A 287 20.22 -24.67 7.21
C LYS A 287 19.13 -25.73 7.46
N LYS A 288 18.88 -26.07 8.73
CA LYS A 288 17.83 -27.07 9.08
C LYS A 288 16.41 -26.55 8.80
N TYR A 289 16.19 -25.28 8.99
CA TYR A 289 14.93 -24.65 8.62
C TYR A 289 14.71 -24.65 7.09
N GLU A 290 15.73 -24.29 6.32
CA GLU A 290 15.68 -24.32 4.84
C GLU A 290 15.38 -25.74 4.32
N GLU A 291 16.05 -26.76 4.87
CA GLU A 291 15.79 -28.16 4.53
C GLU A 291 14.33 -28.53 4.81
N LEU A 292 13.76 -28.08 5.94
CA LEU A 292 12.37 -28.33 6.33
C LEU A 292 11.39 -27.65 5.36
N ILE A 293 11.59 -26.36 5.08
CA ILE A 293 10.74 -25.57 4.17
C ILE A 293 10.76 -26.16 2.76
N LYS A 294 11.94 -26.51 2.24
CA LYS A 294 12.07 -27.14 0.92
C LYS A 294 11.24 -28.42 0.80
N LYS A 295 11.37 -29.32 1.78
CA LYS A 295 10.58 -30.57 1.82
C LYS A 295 9.08 -30.30 1.99
N ALA A 296 8.69 -29.27 2.75
CA ALA A 296 7.30 -28.89 2.93
C ALA A 296 6.69 -28.41 1.60
N LYS A 297 7.40 -27.57 0.84
CA LYS A 297 6.98 -27.12 -0.50
C LYS A 297 6.86 -28.28 -1.49
N GLU A 298 7.80 -29.22 -1.46
CA GLU A 298 7.76 -30.43 -2.30
C GLU A 298 6.56 -31.33 -1.94
N ALA A 299 6.21 -31.44 -0.66
CA ALA A 299 5.13 -32.28 -0.17
C ALA A 299 3.73 -31.76 -0.49
N SER A 300 3.54 -30.43 -0.49
CA SER A 300 2.27 -29.74 -0.79
C SER A 300 2.54 -28.37 -1.40
N PRO A 301 2.76 -28.29 -2.73
CA PRO A 301 3.09 -27.04 -3.41
C PRO A 301 2.00 -25.95 -3.30
N GLU A 302 0.75 -26.36 -3.10
CA GLU A 302 -0.41 -25.49 -2.95
C GLU A 302 -0.59 -24.93 -1.53
N THR A 303 0.08 -25.53 -0.52
CA THR A 303 -0.02 -25.05 0.87
C THR A 303 0.77 -23.77 1.08
N ILE A 304 0.13 -22.74 1.57
CA ILE A 304 0.79 -21.49 1.97
C ILE A 304 1.61 -21.74 3.25
N ILE A 305 2.92 -21.55 3.17
CA ILE A 305 3.83 -21.74 4.30
C ILE A 305 4.14 -20.37 4.92
N ILE A 306 3.93 -20.26 6.23
CA ILE A 306 4.19 -19.07 7.04
C ILE A 306 5.12 -19.50 8.18
N VAL A 307 6.30 -18.89 8.27
CA VAL A 307 7.21 -19.08 9.40
C VAL A 307 6.92 -18.00 10.42
N GLN A 308 6.62 -18.40 11.65
CA GLN A 308 6.35 -17.47 12.74
C GLN A 308 7.66 -17.14 13.48
N SER A 309 7.79 -15.88 13.92
CA SER A 309 8.93 -15.43 14.72
C SER A 309 9.06 -16.25 16.01
N ILE A 310 10.30 -16.45 16.45
CA ILE A 310 10.62 -16.96 17.80
C ILE A 310 10.18 -15.90 18.81
N PHE A 311 9.44 -16.31 19.83
CA PHE A 311 8.92 -15.39 20.82
C PHE A 311 10.03 -14.85 21.73
N PRO A 312 9.90 -13.62 22.24
CA PRO A 312 10.84 -13.07 23.21
C PRO A 312 10.78 -13.86 24.52
N VAL A 313 11.82 -13.71 25.33
CA VAL A 313 11.87 -14.17 26.73
C VAL A 313 11.83 -12.99 27.70
N ASP A 314 11.45 -13.21 28.94
CA ASP A 314 11.38 -12.13 29.91
C ASP A 314 12.77 -11.63 30.34
N ASN A 315 12.82 -10.55 31.09
CA ASN A 315 14.08 -9.87 31.45
C ASN A 315 15.04 -10.68 32.31
N ARG A 316 14.62 -11.82 32.93
CA ARG A 316 15.51 -12.73 33.69
C ARG A 316 16.60 -13.33 32.81
N TYR A 317 16.37 -13.40 31.49
CA TYR A 317 17.31 -13.93 30.51
C TYR A 317 18.31 -12.88 29.97
N SER A 318 18.24 -11.62 30.41
CA SER A 318 19.09 -10.54 29.87
C SER A 318 20.60 -10.80 30.02
N SER A 319 21.02 -11.49 31.07
CA SER A 319 22.41 -11.88 31.32
C SER A 319 22.76 -13.31 30.87
N ASN A 320 21.82 -14.04 30.25
CA ASN A 320 22.08 -15.40 29.79
C ASN A 320 22.80 -15.35 28.42
N ASN A 321 23.97 -15.95 28.33
CA ASN A 321 24.76 -15.93 27.12
C ASN A 321 24.16 -16.77 25.96
N ASN A 322 23.36 -17.77 26.29
CA ASN A 322 22.83 -18.73 25.32
C ASN A 322 21.39 -18.47 24.90
N LEU A 323 20.59 -17.87 25.80
CA LEU A 323 19.20 -17.51 25.52
C LEU A 323 18.92 -16.11 26.04
N ASN A 324 18.81 -15.15 25.14
CA ASN A 324 18.43 -13.77 25.44
C ASN A 324 17.76 -13.12 24.23
N ASN A 325 17.12 -11.98 24.43
CA ASN A 325 16.36 -11.30 23.37
C ASN A 325 17.23 -10.75 22.24
N THR A 326 18.48 -10.41 22.47
CA THR A 326 19.39 -10.04 21.38
C THR A 326 19.61 -11.22 20.43
N ARG A 327 19.88 -12.39 20.99
CA ARG A 327 20.06 -13.62 20.19
C ARG A 327 18.78 -14.02 19.47
N ILE A 328 17.62 -13.95 20.14
CA ILE A 328 16.30 -14.24 19.53
C ILE A 328 16.02 -13.28 18.38
N ASN A 329 16.25 -11.98 18.57
CA ASN A 329 16.09 -10.97 17.52
C ASN A 329 16.97 -11.26 16.30
N ASN A 330 18.24 -11.65 16.52
CA ASN A 330 19.15 -12.04 15.44
C ASN A 330 18.64 -13.26 14.67
N TYR A 331 18.14 -14.28 15.37
CA TYR A 331 17.57 -15.46 14.72
C TYR A 331 16.29 -15.12 13.96
N ASN A 332 15.45 -14.24 14.47
CA ASN A 332 14.25 -13.76 13.75
C ASN A 332 14.62 -13.00 12.48
N TYR A 333 15.67 -12.18 12.50
CA TYR A 333 16.19 -11.53 11.30
C TYR A 333 16.60 -12.58 10.24
N TYR A 334 17.42 -13.56 10.63
CA TYR A 334 17.86 -14.59 9.70
C TYR A 334 16.76 -15.54 9.24
N LEU A 335 15.71 -15.74 10.04
CA LEU A 335 14.51 -16.46 9.63
C LEU A 335 13.74 -15.68 8.55
N ALA A 336 13.55 -14.36 8.73
CA ALA A 336 12.90 -13.52 7.73
C ALA A 336 13.68 -13.49 6.41
N GLU A 337 15.03 -13.34 6.50
CA GLU A 337 15.93 -13.42 5.34
C GLU A 337 15.85 -14.78 4.63
N MET A 338 15.81 -15.88 5.40
CA MET A 338 15.62 -17.22 4.86
C MET A 338 14.27 -17.38 4.17
N CYS A 339 13.19 -16.86 4.76
CA CYS A 339 11.86 -16.89 4.17
C CYS A 339 11.84 -16.17 2.82
N GLU A 340 12.50 -15.03 2.70
CA GLU A 340 12.64 -14.30 1.44
C GLU A 340 13.34 -15.15 0.38
N ARG A 341 14.48 -15.76 0.71
CA ARG A 341 15.19 -16.66 -0.23
C ARG A 341 14.37 -17.88 -0.62
N GLN A 342 13.55 -18.41 0.28
CA GLN A 342 12.72 -19.59 0.03
C GLN A 342 11.37 -19.26 -0.61
N GLY A 343 10.99 -17.98 -0.74
CA GLY A 343 9.70 -17.54 -1.27
C GLY A 343 8.54 -18.06 -0.42
N VAL A 344 8.65 -17.91 0.91
CA VAL A 344 7.59 -18.20 1.89
C VAL A 344 7.42 -17.00 2.80
N TYR A 345 6.29 -16.91 3.51
CA TYR A 345 6.00 -15.76 4.35
C TYR A 345 6.64 -15.85 5.73
N PHE A 346 6.93 -14.68 6.31
CA PHE A 346 7.34 -14.54 7.71
C PHE A 346 6.32 -13.72 8.48
N LEU A 347 5.96 -14.17 9.69
CA LEU A 347 4.98 -13.51 10.56
C LEU A 347 5.64 -13.08 11.87
N ASP A 348 5.86 -11.78 12.06
CA ASP A 348 6.55 -11.23 13.24
C ASP A 348 5.62 -11.00 14.43
N THR A 349 5.11 -12.07 15.02
CA THR A 349 4.28 -12.03 16.23
C THR A 349 5.05 -11.61 17.48
N SER A 350 6.39 -11.57 17.42
CA SER A 350 7.19 -11.09 18.56
C SER A 350 6.83 -9.66 18.96
N LYS A 351 6.36 -8.84 18.02
CA LYS A 351 5.98 -7.44 18.25
C LYS A 351 4.92 -7.26 19.34
N VAL A 352 3.86 -8.07 19.30
CA VAL A 352 2.73 -7.93 20.24
C VAL A 352 3.01 -8.53 21.61
N LEU A 353 4.10 -9.26 21.75
CA LEU A 353 4.49 -9.89 23.00
C LEU A 353 5.48 -9.07 23.82
N LYS A 354 6.12 -8.04 23.24
CA LYS A 354 7.17 -7.25 23.89
C LYS A 354 6.60 -6.18 24.83
N ASP A 355 7.32 -5.94 25.93
CA ASP A 355 7.16 -4.75 26.76
C ASP A 355 7.94 -3.55 26.16
N SER A 356 7.87 -2.40 26.82
CA SER A 356 8.57 -1.17 26.40
C SER A 356 10.10 -1.28 26.40
N SER A 357 10.67 -2.33 26.97
CA SER A 357 12.10 -2.61 26.98
C SER A 357 12.52 -3.66 25.95
N GLY A 358 11.57 -4.22 25.20
CA GLY A 358 11.80 -5.25 24.19
C GLY A 358 11.86 -6.68 24.74
N ASN A 359 11.53 -6.89 26.00
CA ASN A 359 11.43 -8.21 26.62
C ASN A 359 10.00 -8.75 26.54
N LEU A 360 9.83 -10.06 26.74
CA LEU A 360 8.50 -10.64 26.88
C LEU A 360 7.76 -9.97 28.03
N ASN A 361 6.56 -9.48 27.74
CA ASN A 361 5.72 -8.83 28.74
C ASN A 361 5.34 -9.84 29.84
N LYS A 362 5.67 -9.51 31.09
CA LYS A 362 5.41 -10.36 32.27
C LYS A 362 3.94 -10.73 32.46
N ASN A 363 3.02 -9.91 31.93
CA ASN A 363 1.59 -10.21 31.99
C ASN A 363 1.16 -11.29 30.97
N TYR A 364 2.04 -11.67 30.05
CA TYR A 364 1.78 -12.63 29.01
C TYR A 364 2.44 -13.98 29.20
N CYS A 365 3.36 -14.13 30.17
CA CYS A 365 4.09 -15.37 30.39
C CYS A 365 3.96 -15.91 31.82
N TYR A 366 4.31 -17.18 31.97
CA TYR A 366 4.42 -17.78 33.28
C TYR A 366 5.55 -17.15 34.11
N ALA A 367 5.22 -16.77 35.33
CA ALA A 367 6.21 -16.23 36.27
C ALA A 367 7.31 -17.25 36.62
N SER A 368 7.05 -18.54 36.48
CA SER A 368 8.00 -19.61 36.78
C SER A 368 9.14 -19.72 35.75
N ASP A 369 8.87 -19.54 34.46
CA ASP A 369 9.86 -19.74 33.38
C ASP A 369 10.15 -18.49 32.55
N GLY A 370 9.21 -17.59 32.37
CA GLY A 370 9.40 -16.38 31.55
C GLY A 370 9.53 -16.65 30.04
N ILE A 371 9.03 -17.79 29.57
CA ILE A 371 9.09 -18.26 28.16
C ILE A 371 7.69 -18.60 27.66
N HIS A 372 6.99 -19.54 28.37
CA HIS A 372 5.68 -20.02 27.93
C HIS A 372 4.61 -18.97 28.21
N LEU A 373 3.68 -18.83 27.24
CA LEU A 373 2.62 -17.84 27.33
C LEU A 373 1.46 -18.30 28.20
N LEU A 374 0.90 -17.37 28.94
CA LEU A 374 -0.43 -17.47 29.54
C LEU A 374 -1.50 -17.26 28.47
N SER A 375 -2.74 -17.63 28.77
CA SER A 375 -3.89 -17.45 27.88
C SER A 375 -3.96 -16.03 27.26
N LYS A 376 -3.67 -14.99 28.05
CA LYS A 376 -3.67 -13.61 27.58
C LYS A 376 -2.64 -13.37 26.47
N GLY A 377 -1.43 -13.87 26.60
CA GLY A 377 -0.40 -13.75 25.55
C GLY A 377 -0.78 -14.54 24.29
N ASN A 378 -1.36 -15.72 24.44
CA ASN A 378 -1.86 -16.52 23.32
C ASN A 378 -2.96 -15.78 22.53
N ILE A 379 -3.89 -15.10 23.24
CA ILE A 379 -4.95 -14.31 22.60
C ILE A 379 -4.35 -13.18 21.76
N GLU A 380 -3.33 -12.47 22.25
CA GLU A 380 -2.66 -11.42 21.47
C GLU A 380 -2.02 -11.96 20.20
N VAL A 381 -1.36 -13.13 20.28
CA VAL A 381 -0.78 -13.79 19.10
C VAL A 381 -1.86 -14.18 18.08
N ILE A 382 -2.96 -14.79 18.52
CA ILE A 382 -4.06 -15.18 17.61
C ILE A 382 -4.71 -13.95 16.96
N ASN A 383 -4.92 -12.88 17.72
CA ASN A 383 -5.43 -11.62 17.18
C ASN A 383 -4.48 -11.00 16.15
N TYR A 384 -3.17 -11.09 16.38
CA TYR A 384 -2.16 -10.63 15.45
C TYR A 384 -2.19 -11.45 14.16
N ILE A 385 -2.26 -12.79 14.26
CA ILE A 385 -2.38 -13.69 13.10
C ILE A 385 -3.60 -13.34 12.25
N ARG A 386 -4.75 -13.09 12.86
CA ARG A 386 -5.99 -12.71 12.15
C ARG A 386 -5.87 -11.40 11.39
N LYS A 387 -5.02 -10.48 11.87
CA LYS A 387 -4.80 -9.16 11.25
C LYS A 387 -3.57 -9.08 10.36
N HIS A 388 -2.87 -10.19 10.15
CA HIS A 388 -1.70 -10.29 9.29
C HIS A 388 -1.80 -11.54 8.42
N GLY A 389 -2.95 -11.69 7.76
CA GLY A 389 -3.21 -12.83 6.89
C GLY A 389 -2.61 -12.67 5.51
N VAL A 390 -2.43 -13.79 4.81
CA VAL A 390 -2.13 -13.77 3.37
C VAL A 390 -3.42 -13.46 2.63
N ILE A 391 -3.43 -12.38 1.87
CA ILE A 391 -4.54 -12.03 0.95
C ILE A 391 -4.30 -12.80 -0.34
N GLU A 392 -5.27 -13.66 -0.70
CA GLU A 392 -5.27 -14.51 -1.90
C GLU A 392 -5.91 -13.81 -3.09
#